data_6cc1ca16c24f2686c7fde9f5d312e87d
#
_entry.id   6cc1ca16c24f2686c7fde9f5d312e87d
#
_cell.length_a   1.000
_cell.length_b   1.000
_cell.length_c   1.000
_cell.angle_alpha   90.00
_cell.angle_beta   90.00
_cell.angle_gamma   90.00
#
_symmetry.space_group_name_H-M   'P 1'
#
loop_
_entity.id
_entity.type
_entity.pdbx_description
1 polymer ?
#
loop_
_entity_poly.entity_id
_entity_poly.type
_entity_poly.pdbx_seq_one_letter_code
_entity_poly.pdbx_strand_id
1 'polypeptide(L)'
;MKISQNISFSKQLIIYLILVLFVVFFLISLALVNSLEQFINNNAYSQAKAIANNALIIFEREIARIESIPQNVTDMQGELNYKNIPDLPIRILRSYKTLIGSSVHYDLKNPEVADFIHINAYRTADEKIHFTQPDPCCNYCHPDSAKIIKSAPNNGYWIYSEVNHCKTIALCHLIHNSQHQPCGILKVDFPLKNLNALIGSYKLFRSGNLFVVDREGNYIAHPAPSPSGKQNLISHLTGPKASFIHRSISRGETCATTVELDKQKHYLYYTPFSPMDWQIGIICPYNEILYSSGKLYFMLFLSMGLGLLCLFIG
;
A
#
# COMPACT_ATOMS: atom_id res chain seq x y z
N MET A 1 8.55 -58.17 48.27
CA MET A 1 10.01 -58.01 48.24
C MET A 1 10.31 -56.58 47.77
N LYS A 2 10.52 -55.64 48.75
CA LYS A 2 10.86 -54.24 48.46
C LYS A 2 12.36 -54.19 48.24
N ILE A 3 12.82 -53.98 47.01
CA ILE A 3 14.21 -53.64 46.74
C ILE A 3 14.35 -52.14 47.01
N SER A 4 14.65 -51.79 48.26
CA SER A 4 15.17 -50.45 48.59
C SER A 4 16.63 -50.42 48.14
N GLN A 5 16.88 -49.95 46.94
CA GLN A 5 18.23 -49.61 46.54
C GLN A 5 18.63 -48.36 47.33
N ASN A 6 19.45 -48.53 48.35
CA ASN A 6 20.14 -47.48 49.05
C ASN A 6 21.14 -46.82 48.08
N ILE A 7 20.69 -45.80 47.35
CA ILE A 7 21.57 -44.96 46.52
C ILE A 7 22.52 -44.26 47.46
N SER A 8 23.84 -44.49 47.29
CA SER A 8 24.89 -43.81 48.07
C SER A 8 24.66 -42.27 48.08
N PHE A 9 24.89 -41.62 49.22
CA PHE A 9 24.76 -40.17 49.40
C PHE A 9 25.43 -39.39 48.24
N SER A 10 26.61 -39.82 47.84
CA SER A 10 27.34 -39.25 46.70
C SER A 10 26.54 -39.28 45.39
N LYS A 11 25.83 -40.40 45.10
CA LYS A 11 25.00 -40.50 43.91
C LYS A 11 23.73 -39.63 43.99
N GLN A 12 23.14 -39.47 45.17
CA GLN A 12 22.02 -38.58 45.38
C GLN A 12 22.44 -37.10 45.11
N LEU A 13 23.59 -36.69 45.63
CA LEU A 13 24.13 -35.35 45.41
C LEU A 13 24.37 -35.08 43.90
N ILE A 14 24.93 -36.01 43.19
CA ILE A 14 25.14 -35.92 41.71
C ILE A 14 23.80 -35.77 40.98
N ILE A 15 22.79 -36.56 41.36
CA ILE A 15 21.45 -36.49 40.75
C ILE A 15 20.82 -35.12 40.96
N TYR A 16 20.92 -34.57 42.21
CA TYR A 16 20.42 -33.21 42.47
C TYR A 16 21.15 -32.15 41.69
N LEU A 17 22.48 -32.25 41.57
CA LEU A 17 23.27 -31.30 40.79
C LEU A 17 22.88 -31.32 39.30
N ILE A 18 22.74 -32.50 38.70
CA ILE A 18 22.28 -32.68 37.31
C ILE A 18 20.87 -32.10 37.13
N LEU A 19 19.96 -32.33 38.09
CA LEU A 19 18.61 -31.82 38.02
C LEU A 19 18.57 -30.29 38.06
N VAL A 20 19.35 -29.67 38.97
CA VAL A 20 19.47 -28.21 39.04
C VAL A 20 20.05 -27.63 37.76
N LEU A 21 21.12 -28.23 37.24
CA LEU A 21 21.71 -27.79 35.94
C LEU A 21 20.73 -27.95 34.80
N PHE A 22 19.95 -29.00 34.74
CA PHE A 22 18.91 -29.22 33.74
C PHE A 22 17.81 -28.13 33.83
N VAL A 23 17.33 -27.81 35.03
CA VAL A 23 16.34 -26.75 35.20
C VAL A 23 16.88 -25.39 34.75
N VAL A 24 18.09 -25.04 35.16
CA VAL A 24 18.74 -23.77 34.77
C VAL A 24 18.89 -23.71 33.24
N PHE A 25 19.39 -24.80 32.63
CA PHE A 25 19.54 -24.88 31.20
C PHE A 25 18.21 -24.77 30.45
N PHE A 26 17.15 -25.42 30.96
CA PHE A 26 15.79 -25.32 30.42
C PHE A 26 15.26 -23.87 30.46
N LEU A 27 15.45 -23.17 31.58
CA LEU A 27 15.02 -21.76 31.71
C LEU A 27 15.77 -20.84 30.76
N ILE A 28 17.09 -21.05 30.62
CA ILE A 28 17.91 -20.28 29.63
C ILE A 28 17.41 -20.56 28.21
N SER A 29 17.14 -21.81 27.89
CA SER A 29 16.64 -22.17 26.56
C SER A 29 15.30 -21.55 26.25
N LEU A 30 14.39 -21.51 27.22
CA LEU A 30 13.08 -20.86 27.08
C LEU A 30 13.23 -19.34 26.86
N ALA A 31 14.12 -18.69 27.61
CA ALA A 31 14.43 -17.28 27.44
C ALA A 31 15.03 -16.98 26.06
N LEU A 32 15.92 -17.84 25.56
CA LEU A 32 16.49 -17.71 24.22
C LEU A 32 15.48 -17.87 23.11
N VAL A 33 14.54 -18.81 23.21
CA VAL A 33 13.46 -19.00 22.23
C VAL A 33 12.58 -17.74 22.16
N ASN A 34 12.17 -17.19 23.33
CA ASN A 34 11.38 -15.96 23.38
C ASN A 34 12.15 -14.76 22.78
N SER A 35 13.43 -14.62 23.10
CA SER A 35 14.28 -13.55 22.54
C SER A 35 14.44 -13.68 21.03
N LEU A 36 14.53 -14.91 20.52
CA LEU A 36 14.63 -15.18 19.09
C LEU A 36 13.34 -14.82 18.37
N GLU A 37 12.17 -15.15 18.92
CA GLU A 37 10.88 -14.73 18.34
C GLU A 37 10.76 -13.21 18.27
N GLN A 38 11.13 -12.49 19.31
CA GLN A 38 11.14 -11.03 19.32
C GLN A 38 12.11 -10.48 18.27
N PHE A 39 13.30 -11.03 18.15
CA PHE A 39 14.28 -10.64 17.16
C PHE A 39 13.76 -10.84 15.73
N ILE A 40 13.13 -11.98 15.44
CA ILE A 40 12.55 -12.31 14.14
C ILE A 40 11.42 -11.34 13.80
N ASN A 41 10.51 -11.07 14.73
CA ASN A 41 9.41 -10.14 14.52
C ASN A 41 9.91 -8.70 14.29
N ASN A 42 10.91 -8.26 15.05
CA ASN A 42 11.51 -6.94 14.88
C ASN A 42 12.23 -6.80 13.53
N ASN A 43 12.93 -7.84 13.09
CA ASN A 43 13.58 -7.87 11.80
C ASN A 43 12.56 -7.84 10.65
N ALA A 44 11.48 -8.63 10.76
CA ALA A 44 10.39 -8.61 9.79
C ALA A 44 9.72 -7.22 9.73
N TYR A 45 9.48 -6.58 10.88
CA TYR A 45 8.97 -5.22 10.96
C TYR A 45 9.89 -4.23 10.25
N SER A 46 11.19 -4.25 10.57
CA SER A 46 12.16 -3.33 9.98
C SER A 46 12.25 -3.48 8.46
N GLN A 47 12.26 -4.71 7.94
CA GLN A 47 12.28 -4.98 6.51
C GLN A 47 10.97 -4.55 5.84
N ALA A 48 9.82 -4.89 6.40
CA ALA A 48 8.52 -4.50 5.86
C ALA A 48 8.37 -2.97 5.82
N LYS A 49 8.76 -2.29 6.90
CA LYS A 49 8.76 -0.83 6.98
C LYS A 49 9.68 -0.20 5.94
N ALA A 50 10.90 -0.73 5.77
CA ALA A 50 11.85 -0.20 4.78
C ALA A 50 11.32 -0.34 3.35
N ILE A 51 10.74 -1.49 3.00
CA ILE A 51 10.17 -1.72 1.67
C ILE A 51 8.93 -0.83 1.45
N ALA A 52 8.03 -0.74 2.43
CA ALA A 52 6.86 0.13 2.33
C ALA A 52 7.26 1.60 2.19
N ASN A 53 8.24 2.08 2.95
CA ASN A 53 8.74 3.45 2.85
C ASN A 53 9.40 3.73 1.49
N ASN A 54 10.20 2.80 0.96
CA ASN A 54 10.80 2.96 -0.36
C ASN A 54 9.73 3.04 -1.46
N ALA A 55 8.71 2.18 -1.38
CA ALA A 55 7.59 2.26 -2.29
C ALA A 55 6.82 3.57 -2.14
N LEU A 56 6.57 4.03 -0.91
CA LEU A 56 5.90 5.28 -0.60
C LEU A 56 6.61 6.46 -1.27
N ILE A 57 7.92 6.58 -1.14
CA ILE A 57 8.72 7.65 -1.76
C ILE A 57 8.54 7.68 -3.28
N ILE A 58 8.49 6.50 -3.92
CA ILE A 58 8.29 6.42 -5.36
C ILE A 58 6.86 6.83 -5.74
N PHE A 59 5.86 6.38 -4.97
CA PHE A 59 4.47 6.78 -5.16
C PHE A 59 4.29 8.29 -4.99
N GLU A 60 4.81 8.87 -3.91
CA GLU A 60 4.74 10.32 -3.65
C GLU A 60 5.37 11.12 -4.78
N ARG A 61 6.48 10.65 -5.34
CA ARG A 61 7.11 11.29 -6.49
C ARG A 61 6.22 11.24 -7.75
N GLU A 62 5.57 10.09 -8.02
CA GLU A 62 4.65 9.99 -9.18
C GLU A 62 3.40 10.84 -8.97
N ILE A 63 2.85 10.88 -7.74
CA ILE A 63 1.74 11.75 -7.39
C ILE A 63 2.12 13.23 -7.54
N ALA A 64 3.26 13.66 -6.98
CA ALA A 64 3.75 15.03 -7.10
C ALA A 64 3.96 15.44 -8.57
N ARG A 65 4.42 14.50 -9.41
CA ARG A 65 4.54 14.70 -10.85
C ARG A 65 3.18 14.95 -11.51
N ILE A 66 2.15 14.21 -11.12
CA ILE A 66 0.79 14.40 -11.65
C ILE A 66 0.21 15.73 -11.12
N GLU A 67 0.42 16.05 -9.86
CA GLU A 67 -0.03 17.31 -9.24
C GLU A 67 0.64 18.56 -9.85
N SER A 68 1.84 18.42 -10.38
CA SER A 68 2.52 19.52 -11.07
C SER A 68 1.93 19.83 -12.47
N ILE A 69 1.16 18.91 -13.07
CA ILE A 69 0.62 19.10 -14.43
C ILE A 69 -0.33 20.30 -14.50
N PRO A 70 -1.34 20.45 -13.62
CA PRO A 70 -2.20 21.61 -13.63
C PRO A 70 -1.44 22.92 -13.37
N GLN A 71 -0.45 22.91 -12.48
CA GLN A 71 0.38 24.09 -12.19
C GLN A 71 1.14 24.56 -13.43
N ASN A 72 1.80 23.63 -14.13
CA ASN A 72 2.50 23.93 -15.38
C ASN A 72 1.57 24.46 -16.48
N VAL A 73 0.29 24.02 -16.45
CA VAL A 73 -0.73 24.51 -17.37
C VAL A 73 -1.20 25.92 -16.99
N THR A 74 -1.35 26.19 -15.68
CA THR A 74 -1.76 27.51 -15.19
C THR A 74 -0.66 28.55 -15.37
N ASP A 75 0.60 28.19 -15.28
CA ASP A 75 1.73 29.10 -15.55
C ASP A 75 1.80 29.50 -17.05
N MET A 76 1.24 28.70 -17.94
CA MET A 76 1.01 29.05 -19.34
C MET A 76 -0.20 29.97 -19.56
N GLN A 77 -0.87 30.44 -18.49
CA GLN A 77 -2.12 31.20 -18.54
C GLN A 77 -2.05 32.53 -19.28
N GLY A 78 -0.88 33.09 -19.49
CA GLY A 78 -0.74 34.23 -20.40
C GLY A 78 -1.17 33.97 -21.85
N GLU A 79 -1.26 32.67 -22.22
CA GLU A 79 -1.60 32.16 -23.57
C GLU A 79 -2.91 31.36 -23.63
N LEU A 80 -3.54 31.03 -22.48
CA LEU A 80 -4.81 30.30 -22.46
C LEU A 80 -5.96 31.24 -22.87
N ASN A 81 -6.20 31.33 -24.17
CA ASN A 81 -7.43 31.86 -24.71
C ASN A 81 -8.31 30.71 -25.22
N TYR A 82 -9.60 30.95 -25.42
CA TYR A 82 -10.57 29.94 -25.87
C TYR A 82 -10.16 29.22 -27.17
N LYS A 83 -9.22 29.75 -27.96
CA LYS A 83 -8.72 29.08 -29.16
C LYS A 83 -7.76 27.94 -28.83
N ASN A 84 -7.05 28.00 -27.70
CA ASN A 84 -6.02 27.02 -27.33
C ASN A 84 -6.51 25.97 -26.32
N ILE A 85 -7.60 26.24 -25.60
CA ILE A 85 -8.19 25.32 -24.62
C ILE A 85 -8.60 23.97 -25.23
N PRO A 86 -9.20 23.91 -26.45
CA PRO A 86 -9.57 22.65 -27.08
C PRO A 86 -8.41 21.67 -27.25
N ASP A 87 -7.21 22.15 -27.48
CA ASP A 87 -6.04 21.30 -27.70
C ASP A 87 -5.33 20.88 -26.42
N LEU A 88 -5.72 21.46 -25.29
CA LEU A 88 -5.04 21.26 -24.01
C LEU A 88 -5.00 19.80 -23.55
N PRO A 89 -6.10 19.02 -23.55
CA PRO A 89 -6.07 17.61 -23.17
C PRO A 89 -5.14 16.78 -24.03
N ILE A 90 -5.12 17.05 -25.35
CA ILE A 90 -4.25 16.35 -26.30
C ILE A 90 -2.78 16.67 -26.03
N ARG A 91 -2.45 17.96 -25.78
CA ARG A 91 -1.09 18.40 -25.44
C ARG A 91 -0.61 17.74 -24.17
N ILE A 92 -1.44 17.66 -23.13
CA ILE A 92 -1.14 16.98 -21.86
C ILE A 92 -0.81 15.50 -22.14
N LEU A 93 -1.67 14.79 -22.86
CA LEU A 93 -1.43 13.38 -23.16
C LEU A 93 -0.18 13.15 -24.01
N ARG A 94 0.17 14.06 -24.90
CA ARG A 94 1.42 13.99 -25.68
C ARG A 94 2.65 14.19 -24.80
N SER A 95 2.57 15.10 -23.82
CA SER A 95 3.69 15.41 -22.93
C SER A 95 3.86 14.36 -21.83
N TYR A 96 2.77 13.75 -21.35
CA TYR A 96 2.77 12.82 -20.22
C TYR A 96 2.27 11.43 -20.66
N LYS A 97 3.20 10.57 -21.08
CA LYS A 97 2.89 9.22 -21.57
C LYS A 97 2.30 8.28 -20.51
N THR A 98 2.48 8.60 -19.24
CA THR A 98 1.94 7.83 -18.11
C THR A 98 0.43 8.03 -17.91
N LEU A 99 -0.15 9.08 -18.48
CA LEU A 99 -1.58 9.35 -18.41
C LEU A 99 -2.34 8.63 -19.53
N ILE A 100 -3.56 8.19 -19.21
CA ILE A 100 -4.45 7.56 -20.17
C ILE A 100 -5.60 8.47 -20.60
N GLY A 101 -5.96 9.45 -19.79
CA GLY A 101 -7.03 10.40 -20.07
C GLY A 101 -6.68 11.81 -19.60
N SER A 102 -7.26 12.78 -20.27
CA SER A 102 -7.30 14.17 -19.84
C SER A 102 -8.54 14.83 -20.37
N SER A 103 -9.21 15.63 -19.55
CA SER A 103 -10.36 16.41 -19.98
C SER A 103 -10.33 17.83 -19.42
N VAL A 104 -10.89 18.74 -20.15
CA VAL A 104 -11.10 20.13 -19.73
C VAL A 104 -12.56 20.45 -19.79
N HIS A 105 -13.08 20.97 -18.71
CA HIS A 105 -14.37 21.61 -18.64
C HIS A 105 -14.15 23.10 -18.38
N TYR A 106 -14.55 23.94 -19.31
CA TYR A 106 -14.31 25.38 -19.26
C TYR A 106 -15.63 26.14 -19.41
N ASP A 107 -15.91 27.00 -18.44
CA ASP A 107 -17.06 27.90 -18.45
C ASP A 107 -16.68 29.22 -19.12
N LEU A 108 -17.12 29.39 -20.32
CA LEU A 108 -17.02 30.66 -21.02
C LEU A 108 -18.14 31.57 -20.51
N LYS A 109 -17.90 32.36 -19.47
CA LYS A 109 -18.81 33.45 -19.09
C LYS A 109 -18.84 34.56 -20.15
N ASN A 110 -19.00 34.20 -21.42
CA ASN A 110 -19.19 35.12 -22.51
C ASN A 110 -20.66 35.05 -22.96
N PRO A 111 -21.43 36.14 -22.82
CA PRO A 111 -22.85 36.14 -23.20
C PRO A 111 -23.10 35.94 -24.71
N GLU A 112 -22.06 35.95 -25.53
CA GLU A 112 -22.19 35.79 -26.99
C GLU A 112 -21.90 34.35 -27.50
N VAL A 113 -21.37 33.45 -26.64
CA VAL A 113 -21.06 32.08 -27.02
C VAL A 113 -21.73 31.18 -25.98
N ALA A 114 -22.71 30.45 -26.41
CA ALA A 114 -23.36 29.46 -25.53
C ALA A 114 -22.31 28.43 -25.05
N ASP A 115 -21.98 28.52 -23.86
CA ASP A 115 -22.14 27.72 -22.75
C ASP A 115 -20.94 27.00 -22.19
N PHE A 116 -20.46 25.91 -22.62
CA PHE A 116 -19.42 25.13 -21.98
C PHE A 116 -18.56 24.45 -23.04
N ILE A 117 -17.25 24.60 -22.96
CA ILE A 117 -16.35 23.73 -23.70
C ILE A 117 -16.02 22.56 -22.79
N HIS A 118 -16.43 21.39 -23.20
CA HIS A 118 -15.98 20.15 -22.57
C HIS A 118 -15.27 19.30 -23.61
N ILE A 119 -14.01 19.02 -23.39
CA ILE A 119 -13.19 18.23 -24.28
C ILE A 119 -12.56 17.11 -23.47
N ASN A 120 -12.72 15.91 -23.99
CA ASN A 120 -12.14 14.71 -23.41
C ASN A 120 -11.20 14.08 -24.43
N ALA A 121 -9.98 13.82 -24.03
CA ALA A 121 -9.00 13.07 -24.80
C ALA A 121 -8.56 11.83 -24.01
N TYR A 122 -8.38 10.72 -24.70
CA TYR A 122 -7.89 9.48 -24.08
C TYR A 122 -6.92 8.76 -25.01
N ARG A 123 -6.04 7.98 -24.38
CA ARG A 123 -5.05 7.14 -25.07
C ARG A 123 -5.55 5.71 -25.13
N THR A 124 -5.50 5.14 -26.32
CA THR A 124 -5.84 3.72 -26.53
C THR A 124 -4.63 2.82 -26.30
N ALA A 125 -4.85 1.51 -26.31
CA ALA A 125 -3.80 0.52 -26.09
C ALA A 125 -2.69 0.54 -27.18
N ASP A 126 -3.01 1.01 -28.39
CA ASP A 126 -2.07 1.23 -29.50
C ASP A 126 -1.39 2.62 -29.45
N GLU A 127 -1.46 3.29 -28.29
CA GLU A 127 -0.88 4.60 -28.00
C GLU A 127 -1.43 5.77 -28.82
N LYS A 128 -2.48 5.58 -29.60
CA LYS A 128 -3.14 6.68 -30.29
C LYS A 128 -4.00 7.50 -29.35
N ILE A 129 -4.01 8.81 -29.57
CA ILE A 129 -4.83 9.73 -28.79
C ILE A 129 -6.10 10.00 -29.59
N HIS A 130 -7.22 9.65 -28.98
CA HIS A 130 -8.55 9.96 -29.47
C HIS A 130 -9.12 11.11 -28.67
N PHE A 131 -9.93 11.91 -29.31
CA PHE A 131 -10.66 12.93 -28.63
C PHE A 131 -12.14 12.80 -28.97
N THR A 132 -12.98 13.04 -27.99
CA THR A 132 -14.44 13.01 -28.15
C THR A 132 -15.00 14.30 -27.61
N GLN A 133 -15.94 14.88 -28.35
CA GLN A 133 -16.84 15.85 -27.76
C GLN A 133 -17.73 15.10 -26.78
N PRO A 134 -17.83 15.53 -25.54
CA PRO A 134 -18.50 14.74 -24.52
C PRO A 134 -19.99 14.79 -24.61
N ASP A 135 -20.54 13.75 -24.01
CA ASP A 135 -21.93 13.69 -23.62
C ASP A 135 -22.26 14.81 -22.61
N PRO A 136 -23.35 15.58 -22.79
CA PRO A 136 -23.78 16.63 -21.87
C PRO A 136 -23.99 16.17 -20.42
N CYS A 137 -24.02 14.87 -20.17
CA CYS A 137 -24.31 14.24 -18.88
C CYS A 137 -23.09 13.84 -18.06
N CYS A 138 -21.90 14.44 -18.26
CA CYS A 138 -20.78 14.05 -17.40
C CYS A 138 -20.99 14.57 -15.97
N ASN A 139 -21.00 13.63 -15.02
CA ASN A 139 -21.19 13.88 -13.59
C ASN A 139 -20.18 14.85 -12.94
N TYR A 140 -19.14 15.22 -13.67
CA TYR A 140 -18.08 16.13 -13.19
C TYR A 140 -18.41 17.62 -13.39
N CYS A 141 -19.44 17.91 -14.16
CA CYS A 141 -19.91 19.28 -14.41
C CYS A 141 -20.89 19.77 -13.37
N HIS A 142 -21.12 19.01 -12.31
CA HIS A 142 -22.04 19.43 -11.25
C HIS A 142 -21.48 20.66 -10.50
N PRO A 143 -22.34 21.67 -10.17
CA PRO A 143 -21.91 22.85 -9.40
C PRO A 143 -21.21 22.52 -8.07
N ASP A 144 -21.49 21.34 -7.51
CA ASP A 144 -20.88 20.86 -6.28
C ASP A 144 -19.41 20.42 -6.47
N SER A 145 -19.01 19.97 -7.68
CA SER A 145 -17.63 19.62 -7.98
C SER A 145 -16.67 20.81 -7.83
N ALA A 146 -17.10 22.00 -8.26
CA ALA A 146 -16.31 23.22 -8.08
C ALA A 146 -16.19 23.64 -6.60
N LYS A 147 -17.21 23.37 -5.77
CA LYS A 147 -17.15 23.63 -4.32
C LYS A 147 -16.19 22.67 -3.63
N ILE A 148 -16.23 21.38 -3.99
CA ILE A 148 -15.36 20.34 -3.45
C ILE A 148 -13.89 20.66 -3.78
N ILE A 149 -13.62 21.02 -5.05
CA ILE A 149 -12.26 21.36 -5.50
C ILE A 149 -11.73 22.60 -4.78
N LYS A 150 -12.56 23.63 -4.57
CA LYS A 150 -12.17 24.85 -3.83
C LYS A 150 -11.79 24.58 -2.36
N SER A 151 -12.36 23.57 -1.75
CA SER A 151 -12.05 23.17 -0.37
C SER A 151 -10.89 22.20 -0.26
N ALA A 152 -10.40 21.65 -1.38
CA ALA A 152 -9.31 20.70 -1.40
C ALA A 152 -7.94 21.38 -1.21
N PRO A 153 -6.96 20.72 -0.57
CA PRO A 153 -5.60 21.19 -0.49
C PRO A 153 -5.04 21.42 -1.90
N ASN A 154 -4.28 22.51 -2.08
CA ASN A 154 -3.63 22.87 -3.35
C ASN A 154 -4.59 23.02 -4.55
N ASN A 155 -5.89 23.28 -4.30
CA ASN A 155 -6.92 23.38 -5.34
C ASN A 155 -7.07 22.14 -6.22
N GLY A 156 -6.60 20.98 -5.76
CA GLY A 156 -6.72 19.70 -6.42
C GLY A 156 -7.55 18.70 -5.61
N TYR A 157 -8.30 17.84 -6.30
CA TYR A 157 -9.10 16.78 -5.72
C TYR A 157 -8.93 15.48 -6.50
N TRP A 158 -8.67 14.40 -5.77
CA TRP A 158 -8.49 13.08 -6.36
C TRP A 158 -9.78 12.27 -6.31
N ILE A 159 -10.10 11.58 -7.42
CA ILE A 159 -11.29 10.76 -7.55
C ILE A 159 -10.96 9.44 -8.25
N TYR A 160 -11.80 8.42 -8.00
CA TYR A 160 -11.83 7.24 -8.86
C TYR A 160 -12.54 7.57 -10.16
N SER A 161 -12.00 7.07 -11.26
CA SER A 161 -12.52 7.29 -12.60
C SER A 161 -12.32 6.03 -13.46
N GLU A 162 -12.96 6.03 -14.60
CA GLU A 162 -12.76 5.03 -15.64
C GLU A 162 -12.61 5.72 -16.98
N VAL A 163 -11.61 5.28 -17.75
CA VAL A 163 -11.35 5.80 -19.09
C VAL A 163 -11.18 4.60 -20.02
N ASN A 164 -12.05 4.47 -21.01
CA ASN A 164 -12.02 3.38 -21.99
C ASN A 164 -11.87 1.99 -21.33
N HIS A 165 -12.76 1.68 -20.36
CA HIS A 165 -12.77 0.44 -19.56
C HIS A 165 -11.50 0.21 -18.71
N CYS A 166 -10.64 1.21 -18.58
CA CYS A 166 -9.49 1.17 -17.71
C CYS A 166 -9.78 1.94 -16.41
N LYS A 167 -9.67 1.27 -15.26
CA LYS A 167 -9.79 1.92 -13.95
C LYS A 167 -8.63 2.88 -13.74
N THR A 168 -8.96 4.11 -13.33
CA THR A 168 -8.01 5.19 -13.12
C THR A 168 -8.24 5.86 -11.77
N ILE A 169 -7.23 6.59 -11.34
CA ILE A 169 -7.39 7.70 -10.41
C ILE A 169 -7.23 8.99 -11.21
N ALA A 170 -8.04 9.96 -10.90
CA ALA A 170 -8.01 11.24 -11.61
C ALA A 170 -7.79 12.40 -10.63
N LEU A 171 -6.89 13.28 -10.99
CA LEU A 171 -6.74 14.57 -10.36
C LEU A 171 -7.62 15.58 -11.10
N CYS A 172 -8.54 16.21 -10.37
CA CYS A 172 -9.35 17.31 -10.82
C CYS A 172 -8.80 18.62 -10.21
N HIS A 173 -8.50 19.60 -11.04
CA HIS A 173 -7.90 20.86 -10.63
C HIS A 173 -8.64 22.03 -11.24
N LEU A 174 -8.81 23.13 -10.48
CA LEU A 174 -9.43 24.36 -11.00
C LEU A 174 -8.49 25.12 -11.92
N ILE A 175 -9.01 25.52 -13.06
CA ILE A 175 -8.37 26.48 -13.94
C ILE A 175 -8.87 27.88 -13.57
N HIS A 176 -7.97 28.84 -13.47
CA HIS A 176 -8.28 30.21 -13.16
C HIS A 176 -7.99 31.11 -14.37
N ASN A 177 -8.76 32.16 -14.54
CA ASN A 177 -8.49 33.19 -15.54
C ASN A 177 -7.39 34.16 -15.04
N SER A 178 -7.01 35.12 -15.87
CA SER A 178 -6.03 36.15 -15.54
C SER A 178 -6.42 37.05 -14.35
N GLN A 179 -7.68 37.01 -13.93
CA GLN A 179 -8.20 37.70 -12.74
C GLN A 179 -8.25 36.82 -11.51
N HIS A 180 -7.60 35.64 -11.55
CA HIS A 180 -7.62 34.61 -10.50
C HIS A 180 -9.03 34.06 -10.15
N GLN A 181 -10.01 34.20 -11.05
CA GLN A 181 -11.33 33.64 -10.88
C GLN A 181 -11.36 32.24 -11.49
N PRO A 182 -12.00 31.26 -10.81
CA PRO A 182 -12.15 29.93 -11.36
C PRO A 182 -13.04 29.97 -12.62
N CYS A 183 -12.52 29.42 -13.70
CA CYS A 183 -13.17 29.43 -15.01
C CYS A 183 -13.30 28.02 -15.62
N GLY A 184 -12.75 27.01 -14.99
CA GLY A 184 -12.84 25.66 -15.49
C GLY A 184 -12.23 24.62 -14.58
N ILE A 185 -12.31 23.36 -14.99
CA ILE A 185 -11.74 22.20 -14.33
C ILE A 185 -10.89 21.43 -15.35
N LEU A 186 -9.65 21.18 -15.00
CA LEU A 186 -8.78 20.24 -15.68
C LEU A 186 -8.80 18.93 -14.93
N LYS A 187 -9.05 17.83 -15.64
CA LYS A 187 -8.96 16.47 -15.12
C LYS A 187 -7.85 15.73 -15.84
N VAL A 188 -7.02 14.99 -15.11
CA VAL A 188 -5.99 14.09 -15.67
C VAL A 188 -6.15 12.71 -15.05
N ASP A 189 -6.17 11.67 -15.89
CA ASP A 189 -6.44 10.29 -15.50
C ASP A 189 -5.16 9.44 -15.54
N PHE A 190 -4.80 8.88 -14.39
CA PHE A 190 -3.67 7.98 -14.22
C PHE A 190 -4.17 6.53 -14.06
N PRO A 191 -3.75 5.58 -14.91
CA PRO A 191 -4.27 4.22 -14.87
C PRO A 191 -3.74 3.43 -13.67
N LEU A 192 -4.64 2.76 -12.93
CA LEU A 192 -4.29 1.92 -11.78
C LEU A 192 -3.38 0.75 -12.14
N LYS A 193 -3.40 0.29 -13.40
CA LYS A 193 -2.46 -0.73 -13.87
C LYS A 193 -0.98 -0.34 -13.70
N ASN A 194 -0.67 0.95 -13.76
CA ASN A 194 0.70 1.45 -13.56
C ASN A 194 1.10 1.33 -12.09
N LEU A 195 0.17 1.54 -11.15
CA LEU A 195 0.38 1.25 -9.73
C LEU A 195 0.64 -0.25 -9.50
N ASN A 196 -0.16 -1.13 -10.11
CA ASN A 196 0.03 -2.58 -10.00
C ASN A 196 1.42 -3.01 -10.52
N ALA A 197 1.88 -2.46 -11.62
CA ALA A 197 3.21 -2.73 -12.15
C ALA A 197 4.32 -2.27 -11.19
N LEU A 198 4.14 -1.11 -10.59
CA LEU A 198 5.08 -0.55 -9.64
C LEU A 198 5.18 -1.44 -8.38
N ILE A 199 4.05 -1.75 -7.74
CA ILE A 199 4.05 -2.56 -6.51
C ILE A 199 4.50 -4.00 -6.77
N GLY A 200 4.24 -4.55 -7.96
CA GLY A 200 4.63 -5.91 -8.34
C GLY A 200 6.14 -6.16 -8.36
N SER A 201 6.95 -5.09 -8.48
CA SER A 201 8.41 -5.16 -8.42
C SER A 201 8.96 -5.36 -7.01
N TYR A 202 8.17 -5.06 -5.96
CA TYR A 202 8.56 -5.19 -4.58
C TYR A 202 8.17 -6.55 -4.01
N LYS A 203 9.13 -7.20 -3.37
CA LYS A 203 8.93 -8.48 -2.68
C LYS A 203 9.49 -8.42 -1.29
N LEU A 204 8.77 -8.99 -0.34
CA LEU A 204 9.25 -9.27 1.01
C LEU A 204 9.43 -10.79 1.14
N PHE A 205 10.64 -11.24 1.39
CA PHE A 205 11.03 -12.65 1.35
C PHE A 205 10.74 -13.27 -0.04
N ARG A 206 10.09 -14.43 -0.12
CA ARG A 206 9.83 -15.14 -1.39
C ARG A 206 8.51 -14.75 -2.03
N SER A 207 7.42 -14.73 -1.25
CA SER A 207 6.06 -14.52 -1.76
C SER A 207 5.31 -13.35 -1.13
N GLY A 208 5.96 -12.62 -0.21
CA GLY A 208 5.36 -11.42 0.36
C GLY A 208 5.15 -10.34 -0.69
N ASN A 209 3.96 -9.75 -0.68
CA ASN A 209 3.52 -8.79 -1.68
C ASN A 209 3.22 -7.44 -1.04
N LEU A 210 3.57 -6.38 -1.78
CA LEU A 210 3.10 -5.03 -1.50
C LEU A 210 1.66 -4.88 -2.02
N PHE A 211 0.84 -4.11 -1.33
CA PHE A 211 -0.53 -3.78 -1.73
C PHE A 211 -0.88 -2.34 -1.35
N VAL A 212 -1.91 -1.80 -1.98
CA VAL A 212 -2.53 -0.52 -1.60
C VAL A 212 -4.03 -0.75 -1.42
N VAL A 213 -4.58 -0.23 -0.33
CA VAL A 213 -6.02 -0.30 -0.03
C VAL A 213 -6.57 1.08 0.35
N ASP A 214 -7.88 1.27 0.15
CA ASP A 214 -8.62 2.42 0.66
C ASP A 214 -9.00 2.26 2.15
N ARG A 215 -9.73 3.23 2.70
CA ARG A 215 -10.20 3.20 4.10
C ARG A 215 -11.17 2.07 4.42
N GLU A 216 -11.86 1.55 3.42
CA GLU A 216 -12.77 0.41 3.51
C GLU A 216 -12.03 -0.93 3.36
N GLY A 217 -10.73 -0.90 3.06
CA GLY A 217 -9.91 -2.08 2.83
C GLY A 217 -10.02 -2.67 1.42
N ASN A 218 -10.64 -1.96 0.47
CA ASN A 218 -10.68 -2.39 -0.92
C ASN A 218 -9.30 -2.23 -1.57
N TYR A 219 -8.89 -3.21 -2.36
CA TYR A 219 -7.64 -3.13 -3.09
C TYR A 219 -7.71 -2.09 -4.21
N ILE A 220 -6.86 -1.08 -4.11
CA ILE A 220 -6.56 -0.11 -5.15
C ILE A 220 -5.51 -0.70 -6.10
N ALA A 221 -4.49 -1.31 -5.52
CA ALA A 221 -3.44 -1.99 -6.23
C ALA A 221 -3.00 -3.26 -5.49
N HIS A 222 -2.84 -4.35 -6.25
CA HIS A 222 -2.35 -5.64 -5.76
C HIS A 222 -1.65 -6.37 -6.91
N PRO A 223 -0.45 -6.96 -6.70
CA PRO A 223 0.36 -7.53 -7.79
C PRO A 223 -0.21 -8.83 -8.39
N ALA A 224 -1.06 -9.54 -7.65
CA ALA A 224 -1.74 -10.73 -8.11
C ALA A 224 -3.26 -10.53 -8.09
N PRO A 225 -4.01 -11.06 -9.08
CA PRO A 225 -5.44 -11.17 -8.94
C PRO A 225 -5.72 -11.98 -7.66
N SER A 226 -6.61 -11.48 -6.81
CA SER A 226 -6.97 -12.22 -5.59
C SER A 226 -7.39 -13.64 -5.95
N PRO A 227 -6.77 -14.68 -5.38
CA PRO A 227 -7.10 -16.08 -5.71
C PRO A 227 -8.58 -16.42 -5.48
N SER A 228 -9.24 -15.69 -4.59
CA SER A 228 -10.65 -15.86 -4.22
C SER A 228 -11.61 -14.91 -4.96
N GLY A 229 -11.11 -14.07 -5.90
CA GLY A 229 -11.91 -13.04 -6.58
C GLY A 229 -12.37 -11.91 -5.66
N LYS A 230 -11.99 -11.92 -4.38
CA LYS A 230 -12.34 -10.88 -3.42
C LYS A 230 -11.44 -9.67 -3.62
N GLN A 231 -12.04 -8.49 -3.75
CA GLN A 231 -11.33 -7.24 -3.98
C GLN A 231 -11.08 -6.43 -2.69
N ASN A 232 -11.23 -7.07 -1.51
CA ASN A 232 -11.15 -6.40 -0.22
C ASN A 232 -10.30 -7.21 0.77
N LEU A 233 -9.29 -6.56 1.36
CA LEU A 233 -8.37 -7.17 2.33
C LEU A 233 -9.13 -7.70 3.56
N ILE A 234 -10.08 -6.92 4.08
CA ILE A 234 -10.79 -7.25 5.31
C ILE A 234 -11.61 -8.53 5.15
N SER A 235 -12.17 -8.74 3.95
CA SER A 235 -12.97 -9.94 3.66
C SER A 235 -12.17 -11.25 3.64
N HIS A 236 -10.84 -11.17 3.57
CA HIS A 236 -9.93 -12.32 3.65
C HIS A 236 -9.45 -12.59 5.06
N LEU A 237 -9.55 -11.59 5.95
CA LEU A 237 -9.07 -11.72 7.33
C LEU A 237 -10.05 -12.59 8.13
N THR A 238 -9.48 -13.55 8.84
CA THR A 238 -10.21 -14.39 9.79
C THR A 238 -9.62 -14.19 11.20
N GLY A 239 -10.41 -14.57 12.22
CA GLY A 239 -9.96 -14.50 13.60
C GLY A 239 -10.21 -13.16 14.31
N PRO A 240 -9.80 -13.05 15.58
CA PRO A 240 -10.19 -11.96 16.48
C PRO A 240 -9.60 -10.59 16.12
N LYS A 241 -8.55 -10.57 15.32
CA LYS A 241 -7.86 -9.31 14.92
C LYS A 241 -8.51 -8.61 13.72
N ALA A 242 -9.41 -9.25 12.98
CA ALA A 242 -10.00 -8.69 11.76
C ALA A 242 -10.70 -7.34 12.01
N SER A 243 -11.50 -7.23 13.09
CA SER A 243 -12.19 -5.99 13.46
C SER A 243 -11.25 -4.88 13.94
N PHE A 244 -10.14 -5.24 14.56
CA PHE A 244 -9.09 -4.28 14.94
C PHE A 244 -8.42 -3.71 13.69
N ILE A 245 -8.03 -4.55 12.75
CA ILE A 245 -7.37 -4.14 11.51
C ILE A 245 -8.29 -3.25 10.67
N HIS A 246 -9.57 -3.61 10.56
CA HIS A 246 -10.54 -2.77 9.86
C HIS A 246 -10.60 -1.35 10.46
N ARG A 247 -10.73 -1.22 11.79
CA ARG A 247 -10.71 0.09 12.45
C ARG A 247 -9.41 0.86 12.26
N SER A 248 -8.29 0.19 12.35
CA SER A 248 -6.97 0.80 12.19
C SER A 248 -6.77 1.33 10.75
N ILE A 249 -7.16 0.56 9.73
CA ILE A 249 -7.15 1.00 8.33
C ILE A 249 -8.06 2.21 8.14
N SER A 250 -9.30 2.15 8.63
CA SER A 250 -10.27 3.25 8.50
C SER A 250 -9.82 4.54 9.18
N ARG A 251 -8.98 4.44 10.23
CA ARG A 251 -8.41 5.60 10.94
C ARG A 251 -7.08 6.10 10.35
N GLY A 252 -6.53 5.42 9.37
CA GLY A 252 -5.23 5.78 8.81
C GLY A 252 -4.06 5.53 9.78
N GLU A 253 -4.15 4.49 10.61
CA GLU A 253 -3.11 4.15 11.59
C GLU A 253 -2.08 3.19 10.98
N THR A 254 -0.80 3.34 11.35
CA THR A 254 0.24 2.35 11.04
C THR A 254 0.11 1.14 11.95
N CYS A 255 0.17 -0.06 11.39
CA CYS A 255 0.09 -1.29 12.15
C CYS A 255 1.07 -2.35 11.62
N ALA A 256 1.59 -3.15 12.56
CA ALA A 256 2.37 -4.34 12.28
C ALA A 256 1.88 -5.48 13.17
N THR A 257 1.38 -6.55 12.58
CA THR A 257 0.82 -7.66 13.34
C THR A 257 0.81 -8.95 12.54
N THR A 258 0.56 -10.06 13.22
CA THR A 258 0.25 -11.33 12.56
C THR A 258 -1.26 -11.51 12.44
N VAL A 259 -1.70 -11.97 11.28
CA VAL A 259 -3.10 -12.19 10.93
C VAL A 259 -3.31 -13.58 10.37
N GLU A 260 -4.55 -14.04 10.38
CA GLU A 260 -4.97 -15.20 9.61
C GLU A 260 -5.64 -14.74 8.33
N LEU A 261 -5.06 -15.12 7.20
CA LEU A 261 -5.58 -14.89 5.87
C LEU A 261 -5.80 -16.25 5.20
N ASP A 262 -7.03 -16.54 4.78
CA ASP A 262 -7.40 -17.81 4.16
C ASP A 262 -6.90 -19.03 4.98
N LYS A 263 -7.06 -18.97 6.31
CA LYS A 263 -6.62 -19.99 7.31
C LYS A 263 -5.11 -20.20 7.41
N GLN A 264 -4.32 -19.30 6.87
CA GLN A 264 -2.86 -19.30 7.01
C GLN A 264 -2.39 -18.07 7.79
N LYS A 265 -1.38 -18.28 8.65
CA LYS A 265 -0.78 -17.18 9.41
C LYS A 265 0.11 -16.34 8.50
N HIS A 266 -0.17 -15.04 8.44
CA HIS A 266 0.59 -14.06 7.69
C HIS A 266 1.11 -12.96 8.60
N TYR A 267 2.21 -12.34 8.22
CA TYR A 267 2.65 -11.08 8.77
C TYR A 267 2.08 -9.96 7.91
N LEU A 268 1.46 -8.97 8.54
CA LEU A 268 0.84 -7.81 7.92
C LEU A 268 1.47 -6.55 8.49
N TYR A 269 1.95 -5.68 7.61
CA TYR A 269 2.37 -4.32 7.92
C TYR A 269 1.66 -3.36 6.98
N TYR A 270 1.17 -2.22 7.48
CA TYR A 270 0.64 -1.15 6.66
C TYR A 270 0.84 0.21 7.32
N THR A 271 0.85 1.26 6.50
CA THR A 271 1.05 2.65 6.91
C THR A 271 0.25 3.58 6.00
N PRO A 272 -0.23 4.73 6.51
CA PRO A 272 -1.02 5.65 5.70
C PRO A 272 -0.21 6.23 4.54
N PHE A 273 -0.91 6.50 3.46
CA PHE A 273 -0.41 7.11 2.25
C PHE A 273 -1.23 8.35 1.91
N SER A 274 -0.63 9.53 1.99
CA SER A 274 -1.22 10.81 1.61
C SER A 274 -0.92 11.09 0.12
N PRO A 275 -1.79 11.79 -0.64
CA PRO A 275 -2.93 12.58 -0.17
C PRO A 275 -4.30 11.88 -0.24
N MET A 276 -4.37 10.60 -0.56
CA MET A 276 -5.62 9.92 -0.93
C MET A 276 -6.28 9.11 0.18
N ASP A 277 -5.84 9.25 1.43
CA ASP A 277 -6.34 8.45 2.56
C ASP A 277 -6.20 6.93 2.37
N TRP A 278 -5.23 6.52 1.57
CA TRP A 278 -4.92 5.12 1.32
C TRP A 278 -3.97 4.55 2.36
N GLN A 279 -3.88 3.22 2.39
CA GLN A 279 -2.87 2.50 3.16
C GLN A 279 -2.00 1.72 2.17
N ILE A 280 -0.69 1.92 2.28
CA ILE A 280 0.28 1.05 1.63
C ILE A 280 0.72 -0.01 2.61
N GLY A 281 0.71 -1.27 2.21
CA GLY A 281 1.05 -2.35 3.11
C GLY A 281 1.77 -3.51 2.44
N ILE A 282 2.29 -4.38 3.28
CA ILE A 282 2.96 -5.61 2.90
C ILE A 282 2.31 -6.76 3.66
N ILE A 283 2.08 -7.84 2.95
CA ILE A 283 1.64 -9.10 3.50
C ILE A 283 2.55 -10.22 3.04
N CYS A 284 2.98 -11.07 3.97
CA CYS A 284 3.77 -12.24 3.63
C CYS A 284 3.42 -13.43 4.54
N PRO A 285 3.53 -14.70 4.06
CA PRO A 285 3.33 -15.86 4.89
C PRO A 285 4.32 -15.91 6.06
N TYR A 286 3.82 -16.13 7.27
CA TYR A 286 4.64 -16.10 8.49
C TYR A 286 5.72 -17.21 8.51
N ASN A 287 5.46 -18.35 7.87
CA ASN A 287 6.42 -19.43 7.72
C ASN A 287 7.67 -19.03 6.93
N GLU A 288 7.57 -18.08 5.98
CA GLU A 288 8.73 -17.59 5.24
C GLU A 288 9.67 -16.75 6.12
N ILE A 289 9.10 -15.99 7.06
CA ILE A 289 9.86 -15.24 8.05
C ILE A 289 10.63 -16.21 8.95
N LEU A 290 9.95 -17.26 9.43
CA LEU A 290 10.58 -18.31 10.23
C LEU A 290 11.66 -19.06 9.44
N TYR A 291 11.39 -19.38 8.18
CA TYR A 291 12.35 -20.09 7.33
C TYR A 291 13.61 -19.27 7.07
N SER A 292 13.50 -17.97 6.87
CA SER A 292 14.65 -17.07 6.73
C SER A 292 15.55 -17.05 7.96
N SER A 293 14.98 -17.37 9.11
CA SER A 293 15.65 -17.47 10.42
C SER A 293 16.00 -18.93 10.82
N GLY A 294 15.73 -19.89 9.93
CA GLY A 294 15.91 -21.32 10.21
C GLY A 294 17.34 -21.71 10.65
N LYS A 295 18.37 -21.03 10.11
CA LYS A 295 19.74 -21.20 10.56
C LYS A 295 19.92 -20.84 12.04
N LEU A 296 19.25 -19.82 12.52
CA LEU A 296 19.31 -19.38 13.93
C LEU A 296 18.64 -20.42 14.84
N TYR A 297 17.46 -20.92 14.45
CA TYR A 297 16.81 -22.00 15.17
C TYR A 297 17.68 -23.26 15.20
N PHE A 298 18.27 -23.67 14.06
CA PHE A 298 19.14 -24.82 13.99
C PHE A 298 20.35 -24.67 14.91
N MET A 299 21.02 -23.52 14.91
CA MET A 299 22.15 -23.26 15.83
C MET A 299 21.73 -23.31 17.30
N LEU A 300 20.54 -22.77 17.63
CA LEU A 300 20.00 -22.82 18.97
C LEU A 300 19.73 -24.25 19.42
N PHE A 301 19.04 -25.04 18.60
CA PHE A 301 18.78 -26.47 18.91
C PHE A 301 20.05 -27.32 18.97
N LEU A 302 21.02 -27.02 18.11
CA LEU A 302 22.32 -27.70 18.14
C LEU A 302 23.07 -27.40 19.45
N SER A 303 23.11 -26.13 19.89
CA SER A 303 23.73 -25.73 21.15
C SER A 303 23.03 -26.35 22.36
N MET A 304 21.68 -26.43 22.30
CA MET A 304 20.89 -27.13 23.31
C MET A 304 21.22 -28.63 23.39
N GLY A 305 21.30 -29.30 22.24
CA GLY A 305 21.67 -30.73 22.16
C GLY A 305 23.06 -30.99 22.71
N LEU A 306 24.04 -30.17 22.32
CA LEU A 306 25.41 -30.27 22.81
C LEU A 306 25.50 -30.05 24.34
N GLY A 307 24.78 -29.03 24.84
CA GLY A 307 24.73 -28.76 26.28
C GLY A 307 24.18 -29.93 27.09
N LEU A 308 23.06 -30.54 26.62
CA LEU A 308 22.49 -31.74 27.24
C LEU A 308 23.47 -32.90 27.17
N LEU A 309 24.14 -33.11 26.05
CA LEU A 309 25.10 -34.22 25.89
C LEU A 309 26.28 -34.07 26.86
N CYS A 310 26.79 -32.86 27.08
CA CYS A 310 27.84 -32.60 28.06
C CYS A 310 27.40 -32.92 29.49
N LEU A 311 26.12 -32.69 29.85
CA LEU A 311 25.55 -33.04 31.15
C LEU A 311 25.43 -34.55 31.38
N PHE A 312 25.35 -35.37 30.31
CA PHE A 312 25.26 -36.83 30.41
C PHE A 312 26.61 -37.53 30.38
N ILE A 313 27.66 -36.90 29.88
CA ILE A 313 29.00 -37.49 29.73
C ILE A 313 29.92 -37.13 30.93
N GLY A 314 29.65 -35.99 31.61
CA GLY A 314 30.38 -35.57 32.84
C GLY A 314 29.73 -36.13 34.08
#